data_db059512474bf7285d3dea9c9d1a11f8
#
_entry.id   db059512474bf7285d3dea9c9d1a11f8
#
_cell.length_a   1.000
_cell.length_b   1.000
_cell.length_c   1.000
_cell.angle_alpha   90.00
_cell.angle_beta   90.00
_cell.angle_gamma   90.00
#
_symmetry.space_group_name_H-M   'P 1'
#
loop_
_entity.id
_entity.type
_entity.pdbx_description
1 polymer ?
#
loop_
_entity_poly.entity_id
_entity_poly.type
_entity_poly.pdbx_seq_one_letter_code
_entity_poly.pdbx_strand_id
1 'polypeptide(L)'
;MGEINDEGIQSMNLHEFYIGKAFDAYEYFGAHLTEKGVLFRVYAPNAEKIELIGEFNDWDGSEDEMLQDAQSGVFECLQKDAEPGMMYKYRIYQKDGIVLDRFDPYSFGSQVRPNTASVIVDLDGYHFSDREWMRKRCKNYDLPVNIYEVHAGSWRKNEKDEENGWYHYQELGRQLVPYVKEMGYTHVEFLPLTEHPADCSWGYQASGYFCPTSRYGMAKELMEMVDIFHKAGIGVIMDFVPVHFIADTYALNKFDGTALYEYADDDKGYSEWGTCNFNYYRGEVRSFLQSSANFWMEKFHFDGIRMDAI
;
A
#
# COMPACT_ATOMS: atom_id res chain seq x y z
N MET A 1 -11.54 -12.07 12.07
CA MET A 1 -10.23 -12.58 12.55
C MET A 1 -10.04 -13.96 11.93
N GLY A 2 -9.08 -14.10 11.00
CA GLY A 2 -8.71 -15.39 10.44
C GLY A 2 -8.10 -16.29 11.51
N GLU A 3 -8.25 -17.60 11.35
CA GLU A 3 -7.60 -18.57 12.24
C GLU A 3 -6.10 -18.58 11.93
N ILE A 4 -5.25 -18.47 12.95
CA ILE A 4 -3.81 -18.62 12.82
C ILE A 4 -3.51 -20.12 12.83
N ASN A 5 -2.83 -20.63 11.79
CA ASN A 5 -2.40 -22.03 11.77
C ASN A 5 -1.19 -22.26 12.70
N ASP A 6 -0.80 -23.54 12.88
CA ASP A 6 0.31 -23.96 13.78
C ASP A 6 1.68 -23.33 13.41
N GLU A 7 1.77 -22.59 12.29
CA GLU A 7 2.98 -21.92 11.81
C GLU A 7 2.95 -20.38 12.01
N GLY A 8 1.94 -19.85 12.71
CA GLY A 8 1.78 -18.41 12.92
C GLY A 8 1.25 -17.65 11.68
N ILE A 9 0.77 -18.38 10.67
CA ILE A 9 0.31 -17.81 9.40
C ILE A 9 -1.20 -17.62 9.46
N GLN A 10 -1.66 -16.43 9.15
CA GLN A 10 -3.09 -16.14 9.13
C GLN A 10 -3.76 -16.81 7.93
N SER A 11 -4.86 -17.53 8.18
CA SER A 11 -5.73 -18.06 7.14
C SER A 11 -6.78 -17.01 6.78
N MET A 12 -7.08 -16.85 5.49
CA MET A 12 -8.15 -15.96 5.01
C MET A 12 -9.35 -16.77 4.52
N ASN A 13 -10.56 -16.26 4.77
CA ASN A 13 -11.74 -16.76 4.11
C ASN A 13 -11.76 -16.27 2.64
N LEU A 14 -11.19 -17.05 1.74
CA LEU A 14 -11.13 -16.75 0.31
C LEU A 14 -12.51 -16.51 -0.31
N HIS A 15 -13.57 -17.13 0.22
CA HIS A 15 -14.92 -16.86 -0.25
C HIS A 15 -15.32 -15.39 -0.03
N GLU A 16 -15.01 -14.82 1.14
CA GLU A 16 -15.27 -13.37 1.40
C GLU A 16 -14.45 -12.46 0.48
N PHE A 17 -13.22 -12.86 0.17
CA PHE A 17 -12.39 -12.16 -0.81
C PHE A 17 -13.05 -12.11 -2.19
N TYR A 18 -13.54 -13.26 -2.70
CA TYR A 18 -14.16 -13.32 -4.03
C TYR A 18 -15.52 -12.60 -4.13
N ILE A 19 -16.26 -12.49 -3.04
CA ILE A 19 -17.55 -11.78 -3.04
C ILE A 19 -17.43 -10.29 -2.68
N GLY A 20 -16.23 -9.79 -2.42
CA GLY A 20 -15.97 -8.38 -2.11
C GLY A 20 -16.31 -7.99 -0.68
N LYS A 21 -16.04 -8.85 0.28
CA LYS A 21 -16.33 -8.65 1.71
C LYS A 21 -15.11 -8.83 2.62
N ALA A 22 -13.92 -9.10 2.08
CA ALA A 22 -12.69 -9.12 2.85
C ALA A 22 -12.19 -7.69 3.08
N PHE A 23 -11.95 -7.33 4.34
CA PHE A 23 -11.40 -6.04 4.75
C PHE A 23 -9.95 -6.13 5.24
N ASP A 24 -9.44 -7.34 5.37
CA ASP A 24 -8.15 -7.68 5.96
C ASP A 24 -7.28 -8.53 5.01
N ALA A 25 -7.54 -8.46 3.70
CA ALA A 25 -6.80 -9.23 2.70
C ALA A 25 -5.28 -8.98 2.72
N TYR A 26 -4.84 -7.82 3.22
CA TYR A 26 -3.43 -7.49 3.45
C TYR A 26 -2.77 -8.32 4.55
N GLU A 27 -3.53 -8.97 5.44
CA GLU A 27 -2.99 -9.91 6.43
C GLU A 27 -2.65 -11.27 5.81
N TYR A 28 -3.12 -11.53 4.61
CA TYR A 28 -2.92 -12.80 3.90
C TYR A 28 -2.02 -12.64 2.67
N PHE A 29 -2.27 -11.65 1.81
CA PHE A 29 -1.48 -11.34 0.63
C PHE A 29 -0.32 -10.43 0.95
N GLY A 30 0.73 -10.47 0.11
CA GLY A 30 1.95 -9.72 0.31
C GLY A 30 3.08 -10.57 0.91
N ALA A 31 4.05 -9.90 1.51
CA ALA A 31 5.21 -10.51 2.15
C ALA A 31 5.06 -10.47 3.68
N HIS A 32 4.94 -11.64 4.31
CA HIS A 32 4.72 -11.79 5.76
C HIS A 32 5.86 -12.51 6.44
N LEU A 33 6.37 -11.92 7.52
CA LEU A 33 7.42 -12.52 8.34
C LEU A 33 6.87 -13.73 9.11
N THR A 34 7.61 -14.81 9.11
CA THR A 34 7.32 -16.03 9.86
C THR A 34 8.56 -16.51 10.61
N GLU A 35 8.42 -17.48 11.50
CA GLU A 35 9.58 -18.08 12.18
C GLU A 35 10.54 -18.83 11.22
N LYS A 36 10.08 -19.16 10.01
CA LYS A 36 10.84 -19.95 9.02
C LYS A 36 11.40 -19.13 7.85
N GLY A 37 11.14 -17.82 7.80
CA GLY A 37 11.48 -16.92 6.70
C GLY A 37 10.32 -15.99 6.35
N VAL A 38 10.25 -15.54 5.12
CA VAL A 38 9.18 -14.67 4.63
C VAL A 38 8.26 -15.45 3.70
N LEU A 39 6.97 -15.42 3.99
CA LEU A 39 5.94 -16.03 3.17
C LEU A 39 5.34 -14.99 2.22
N PHE A 40 5.45 -15.25 0.93
CA PHE A 40 4.91 -14.40 -0.13
C PHE A 40 3.65 -15.02 -0.71
N ARG A 41 2.59 -14.24 -0.85
CA ARG A 41 1.32 -14.64 -1.49
C ARG A 41 0.82 -13.58 -2.43
N VAL A 42 0.38 -14.01 -3.62
CA VAL A 42 -0.21 -13.14 -4.63
C VAL A 42 -1.38 -13.81 -5.34
N TYR A 43 -2.42 -13.04 -5.62
CA TYR A 43 -3.57 -13.49 -6.42
C TYR A 43 -3.32 -13.16 -7.90
N ALA A 44 -3.19 -14.19 -8.73
CA ALA A 44 -2.92 -14.07 -10.15
C ALA A 44 -3.50 -15.27 -10.94
N PRO A 45 -4.82 -15.46 -10.99
CA PRO A 45 -5.46 -16.71 -11.43
C PRO A 45 -5.20 -17.06 -12.89
N ASN A 46 -4.77 -16.11 -13.71
CA ASN A 46 -4.53 -16.34 -15.14
C ASN A 46 -3.05 -16.39 -15.52
N ALA A 47 -2.13 -16.18 -14.56
CA ALA A 47 -0.70 -16.40 -14.78
C ALA A 47 -0.45 -17.89 -15.14
N GLU A 48 0.51 -18.13 -16.02
CA GLU A 48 0.97 -19.49 -16.32
C GLU A 48 1.91 -20.01 -15.24
N LYS A 49 2.82 -19.13 -14.78
CA LYS A 49 3.85 -19.41 -13.80
C LYS A 49 4.25 -18.10 -13.11
N ILE A 50 4.68 -18.16 -11.87
CA ILE A 50 5.31 -17.03 -11.16
C ILE A 50 6.60 -17.49 -10.51
N GLU A 51 7.66 -16.73 -10.67
CA GLU A 51 8.91 -16.86 -9.93
C GLU A 51 9.03 -15.66 -8.96
N LEU A 52 9.44 -15.96 -7.73
CA LEU A 52 9.80 -14.92 -6.78
C LEU A 52 11.26 -14.54 -7.02
N ILE A 53 11.53 -13.27 -7.28
CA ILE A 53 12.89 -12.74 -7.52
C ILE A 53 13.19 -11.61 -6.54
N GLY A 54 14.41 -11.54 -6.04
CA GLY A 54 14.81 -10.51 -5.09
C GLY A 54 16.29 -10.57 -4.72
N GLU A 55 16.67 -9.73 -3.75
CA GLU A 55 18.06 -9.70 -3.27
C GLU A 55 18.48 -10.99 -2.58
N PHE A 56 17.55 -11.77 -2.06
CA PHE A 56 17.77 -13.05 -1.39
C PHE A 56 18.17 -14.19 -2.36
N ASN A 57 17.99 -14.02 -3.67
CA ASN A 57 18.35 -15.00 -4.70
C ASN A 57 19.03 -14.37 -5.92
N ASP A 58 19.74 -13.22 -5.72
CA ASP A 58 20.43 -12.48 -6.78
C ASP A 58 19.55 -12.18 -8.01
N TRP A 59 18.22 -12.02 -7.78
CA TRP A 59 17.20 -11.79 -8.82
C TRP A 59 17.02 -12.95 -9.81
N ASP A 60 17.50 -14.15 -9.46
CA ASP A 60 17.28 -15.40 -10.19
C ASP A 60 16.22 -16.25 -9.48
N GLY A 61 15.01 -16.28 -10.03
CA GLY A 61 13.86 -17.00 -9.47
C GLY A 61 13.78 -18.47 -9.89
N SER A 62 14.80 -19.01 -10.57
CA SER A 62 14.75 -20.37 -11.16
C SER A 62 14.50 -21.48 -10.13
N GLU A 63 14.92 -21.29 -8.88
CA GLU A 63 14.69 -22.21 -7.76
C GLU A 63 13.55 -21.76 -6.84
N ASP A 64 12.98 -20.57 -7.06
CA ASP A 64 11.93 -19.95 -6.24
C ASP A 64 10.61 -19.82 -7.02
N GLU A 65 10.24 -20.88 -7.77
CA GLU A 65 8.93 -20.97 -8.41
C GLU A 65 7.83 -21.03 -7.34
N MET A 66 6.87 -20.10 -7.44
CA MET A 66 5.74 -20.04 -6.52
C MET A 66 4.74 -21.17 -6.79
N LEU A 67 4.26 -21.80 -5.73
CA LEU A 67 3.28 -22.87 -5.83
C LEU A 67 1.88 -22.30 -6.05
N GLN A 68 1.22 -22.71 -7.11
CA GLN A 68 -0.15 -22.30 -7.40
C GLN A 68 -1.16 -23.22 -6.73
N ASP A 69 -2.07 -22.66 -5.95
CA ASP A 69 -3.34 -23.32 -5.65
C ASP A 69 -4.32 -23.07 -6.82
N ALA A 70 -4.49 -24.09 -7.65
CA ALA A 70 -5.32 -24.00 -8.87
C ALA A 70 -6.82 -23.73 -8.57
N GLN A 71 -7.30 -23.97 -7.35
CA GLN A 71 -8.70 -23.71 -6.97
C GLN A 71 -8.93 -22.27 -6.59
N SER A 72 -7.94 -21.64 -5.95
CA SER A 72 -8.03 -20.27 -5.48
C SER A 72 -7.38 -19.25 -6.44
N GLY A 73 -6.46 -19.67 -7.32
CA GLY A 73 -5.66 -18.77 -8.15
C GLY A 73 -4.62 -17.97 -7.35
N VAL A 74 -4.31 -18.41 -6.13
CA VAL A 74 -3.26 -17.84 -5.30
C VAL A 74 -1.96 -18.58 -5.57
N PHE A 75 -0.89 -17.81 -5.66
CA PHE A 75 0.48 -18.32 -5.69
C PHE A 75 1.15 -18.02 -4.36
N GLU A 76 1.92 -18.97 -3.82
CA GLU A 76 2.68 -18.77 -2.59
C GLU A 76 4.10 -19.33 -2.67
N CYS A 77 5.03 -18.69 -1.94
CA CYS A 77 6.41 -19.14 -1.77
C CYS A 77 6.91 -18.75 -0.38
N LEU A 78 7.53 -19.70 0.34
CA LEU A 78 8.24 -19.42 1.58
C LEU A 78 9.74 -19.31 1.28
N GLN A 79 10.27 -18.08 1.35
CA GLN A 79 11.70 -17.81 1.15
C GLN A 79 12.41 -17.66 2.49
N LYS A 80 13.38 -18.55 2.75
CA LYS A 80 14.05 -18.65 4.06
C LYS A 80 15.15 -17.61 4.26
N ASP A 81 15.77 -17.17 3.16
CA ASP A 81 16.87 -16.23 3.16
C ASP A 81 16.41 -14.77 3.00
N ALA A 82 15.10 -14.57 2.86
CA ALA A 82 14.51 -13.24 2.77
C ALA A 82 14.37 -12.59 4.16
N GLU A 83 14.77 -11.32 4.24
CA GLU A 83 14.76 -10.51 5.48
C GLU A 83 14.09 -9.14 5.26
N PRO A 84 13.60 -8.48 6.33
CA PRO A 84 13.10 -7.11 6.24
C PRO A 84 14.13 -6.14 5.65
N GLY A 85 13.69 -5.31 4.72
CA GLY A 85 14.51 -4.36 3.99
C GLY A 85 14.98 -4.85 2.63
N MET A 86 14.95 -6.16 2.37
CA MET A 86 15.29 -6.69 1.06
C MET A 86 14.22 -6.36 0.02
N MET A 87 14.69 -6.18 -1.22
CA MET A 87 13.85 -5.87 -2.37
C MET A 87 13.45 -7.15 -3.12
N TYR A 88 12.22 -7.14 -3.66
CA TYR A 88 11.69 -8.27 -4.43
C TYR A 88 10.70 -7.84 -5.51
N LYS A 89 10.42 -8.75 -6.45
CA LYS A 89 9.36 -8.67 -7.46
C LYS A 89 8.78 -10.05 -7.73
N TYR A 90 7.63 -10.07 -8.37
CA TYR A 90 7.06 -11.27 -8.98
C TYR A 90 7.39 -11.26 -10.48
N ARG A 91 8.11 -12.26 -10.96
CA ARG A 91 8.30 -12.50 -12.39
C ARG A 91 7.16 -13.36 -12.89
N ILE A 92 6.24 -12.73 -13.59
CA ILE A 92 5.01 -13.36 -14.06
C ILE A 92 5.15 -13.79 -15.52
N TYR A 93 4.96 -15.06 -15.77
CA TYR A 93 4.89 -15.69 -17.09
C TYR A 93 3.41 -15.70 -17.51
N GLN A 94 3.09 -15.01 -18.60
CA GLN A 94 1.73 -14.91 -19.13
C GLN A 94 1.50 -15.98 -20.17
N LYS A 95 0.24 -16.40 -20.38
CA LYS A 95 -0.15 -17.45 -21.34
C LYS A 95 0.18 -17.12 -22.80
N ASP A 96 0.38 -15.86 -23.13
CA ASP A 96 0.80 -15.39 -24.46
C ASP A 96 2.33 -15.39 -24.64
N GLY A 97 3.08 -15.86 -23.64
CA GLY A 97 4.54 -15.94 -23.64
C GLY A 97 5.26 -14.66 -23.20
N ILE A 98 4.53 -13.61 -22.82
CA ILE A 98 5.13 -12.39 -22.26
C ILE A 98 5.57 -12.66 -20.82
N VAL A 99 6.76 -12.19 -20.46
CA VAL A 99 7.32 -12.28 -19.09
C VAL A 99 7.56 -10.88 -18.58
N LEU A 100 7.01 -10.56 -17.41
CA LEU A 100 7.12 -9.23 -16.79
C LEU A 100 7.44 -9.34 -15.31
N ASP A 101 8.36 -8.48 -14.86
CA ASP A 101 8.67 -8.32 -13.43
C ASP A 101 7.71 -7.29 -12.81
N ARG A 102 6.88 -7.73 -11.87
CA ARG A 102 5.77 -6.98 -11.29
C ARG A 102 6.06 -6.54 -9.85
N PHE A 103 5.60 -5.34 -9.52
CA PHE A 103 5.46 -4.87 -8.15
C PHE A 103 4.36 -5.66 -7.44
N ASP A 104 4.55 -6.01 -6.17
CA ASP A 104 3.53 -6.72 -5.40
C ASP A 104 2.32 -5.81 -5.14
N PRO A 105 1.11 -6.20 -5.54
CA PRO A 105 -0.10 -5.43 -5.27
C PRO A 105 -0.34 -5.11 -3.79
N TYR A 106 0.11 -5.99 -2.89
CA TYR A 106 0.00 -5.86 -1.44
C TYR A 106 1.32 -5.49 -0.76
N SER A 107 2.28 -4.93 -1.50
CA SER A 107 3.55 -4.51 -0.92
C SER A 107 3.36 -3.42 0.13
N PHE A 108 4.06 -3.56 1.26
CA PHE A 108 4.05 -2.59 2.37
C PHE A 108 5.19 -1.56 2.29
N GLY A 109 6.07 -1.72 1.34
CA GLY A 109 7.18 -0.80 1.08
C GLY A 109 7.66 -0.86 -0.36
N SER A 110 8.30 0.19 -0.81
CA SER A 110 8.79 0.32 -2.17
C SER A 110 10.19 0.92 -2.21
N GLN A 111 10.92 0.52 -3.23
CA GLN A 111 12.16 1.17 -3.61
C GLN A 111 11.88 2.61 -4.09
N VAL A 112 12.81 3.52 -3.82
CA VAL A 112 12.69 4.91 -4.28
C VAL A 112 12.70 4.97 -5.80
N ARG A 113 11.77 5.76 -6.35
CA ARG A 113 11.69 6.00 -7.81
C ARG A 113 13.03 6.48 -8.38
N PRO A 114 13.38 6.19 -9.62
CA PRO A 114 12.55 5.58 -10.70
C PRO A 114 12.45 4.04 -10.61
N ASN A 115 13.08 3.44 -9.63
CA ASN A 115 13.03 2.00 -9.42
C ASN A 115 11.65 1.54 -8.94
N THR A 116 11.35 0.25 -9.13
CA THR A 116 9.98 -0.27 -8.99
C THR A 116 9.92 -1.60 -8.23
N ALA A 117 10.89 -1.90 -7.37
CA ALA A 117 10.85 -3.09 -6.55
C ALA A 117 9.99 -2.88 -5.31
N SER A 118 9.31 -3.92 -4.87
CA SER A 118 8.70 -4.02 -3.56
C SER A 118 9.78 -4.20 -2.49
N VAL A 119 9.51 -3.78 -1.26
CA VAL A 119 10.42 -3.93 -0.13
C VAL A 119 9.71 -4.70 0.98
N ILE A 120 10.38 -5.70 1.55
CA ILE A 120 9.88 -6.45 2.70
C ILE A 120 9.87 -5.55 3.93
N VAL A 121 8.72 -5.38 4.55
CA VAL A 121 8.54 -4.50 5.72
C VAL A 121 8.01 -5.29 6.91
N ASP A 122 8.66 -5.11 8.06
CA ASP A 122 8.11 -5.51 9.36
C ASP A 122 7.16 -4.42 9.87
N LEU A 123 5.86 -4.59 9.67
CA LEU A 123 4.83 -3.64 10.13
C LEU A 123 4.64 -3.65 11.65
N ASP A 124 4.91 -4.77 12.30
CA ASP A 124 4.71 -4.93 13.75
C ASP A 124 5.87 -4.35 14.58
N GLY A 125 6.97 -3.94 13.92
CA GLY A 125 8.15 -3.37 14.58
C GLY A 125 7.99 -1.93 15.06
N TYR A 126 6.80 -1.29 14.92
CA TYR A 126 6.50 0.03 15.49
C TYR A 126 5.43 -0.08 16.58
N HIS A 127 5.67 0.56 17.72
CA HIS A 127 4.72 0.61 18.82
C HIS A 127 4.21 2.02 19.02
N PHE A 128 2.97 2.26 18.66
CA PHE A 128 2.30 3.55 18.85
C PHE A 128 2.19 3.92 20.33
N SER A 129 2.31 5.19 20.61
CA SER A 129 2.11 5.76 21.96
C SER A 129 0.84 6.62 22.06
N ASP A 130 -0.04 6.55 21.07
CA ASP A 130 -1.24 7.33 20.89
C ASP A 130 -2.51 6.71 21.53
N ARG A 131 -2.37 5.73 22.43
CA ARG A 131 -3.46 5.00 23.06
C ARG A 131 -4.56 5.91 23.63
N GLU A 132 -4.19 7.07 24.16
CA GLU A 132 -5.18 8.02 24.70
C GLU A 132 -6.00 8.66 23.59
N TRP A 133 -5.36 9.03 22.48
CA TRP A 133 -6.04 9.53 21.28
C TRP A 133 -6.98 8.49 20.72
N MET A 134 -6.51 7.28 20.45
CA MET A 134 -7.31 6.17 19.90
C MET A 134 -8.53 5.83 20.74
N ARG A 135 -8.43 5.97 22.07
CA ARG A 135 -9.57 5.77 22.98
C ARG A 135 -10.59 6.91 22.93
N LYS A 136 -10.13 8.14 22.68
CA LYS A 136 -10.97 9.35 22.71
C LYS A 136 -11.58 9.70 21.35
N ARG A 137 -10.92 9.28 20.25
CA ARG A 137 -11.45 9.56 18.91
C ARG A 137 -12.83 8.96 18.77
N CYS A 138 -13.76 9.73 18.25
CA CYS A 138 -15.16 9.30 18.06
C CYS A 138 -15.78 10.09 16.92
N LYS A 139 -16.88 9.55 16.39
CA LYS A 139 -17.74 10.27 15.41
C LYS A 139 -18.56 11.33 16.13
N ASN A 140 -17.91 12.39 16.60
CA ASN A 140 -18.60 13.49 17.28
C ASN A 140 -18.86 14.63 16.29
N TYR A 141 -20.05 14.65 15.71
CA TYR A 141 -20.47 15.67 14.75
C TYR A 141 -20.83 17.02 15.40
N ASP A 142 -20.85 17.09 16.73
CA ASP A 142 -21.17 18.32 17.49
C ASP A 142 -19.94 19.19 17.76
N LEU A 143 -18.73 18.66 17.47
CA LEU A 143 -17.49 19.42 17.60
C LEU A 143 -17.10 20.10 16.27
N PRO A 144 -16.54 21.31 16.32
CA PRO A 144 -16.04 21.97 15.13
C PRO A 144 -14.86 21.20 14.56
N VAL A 145 -14.83 21.04 13.24
CA VAL A 145 -13.73 20.47 12.49
C VAL A 145 -13.12 21.55 11.60
N ASN A 146 -11.80 21.74 11.70
CA ASN A 146 -11.02 22.63 10.85
C ASN A 146 -9.85 21.83 10.32
N ILE A 147 -9.83 21.59 8.99
CA ILE A 147 -8.88 20.70 8.31
C ILE A 147 -7.87 21.53 7.54
N TYR A 148 -6.60 21.20 7.69
CA TYR A 148 -5.50 21.71 6.87
C TYR A 148 -5.09 20.66 5.85
N GLU A 149 -5.42 20.91 4.58
CA GLU A 149 -5.00 20.06 3.46
C GLU A 149 -3.56 20.39 3.08
N VAL A 150 -2.72 19.36 2.89
CA VAL A 150 -1.30 19.55 2.65
C VAL A 150 -0.70 18.48 1.74
N HIS A 151 0.12 18.91 0.78
CA HIS A 151 1.01 18.02 0.03
C HIS A 151 2.37 17.93 0.73
N ALA A 152 2.76 16.73 1.16
CA ALA A 152 3.95 16.50 1.97
C ALA A 152 5.24 17.00 1.32
N GLY A 153 5.38 16.83 0.01
CA GLY A 153 6.59 17.19 -0.74
C GLY A 153 6.74 18.67 -1.09
N SER A 154 5.68 19.49 -0.92
CA SER A 154 5.71 20.90 -1.32
C SER A 154 5.30 21.91 -0.25
N TRP A 155 4.94 21.43 0.95
CA TRP A 155 4.53 22.30 2.05
C TRP A 155 5.63 23.32 2.44
N ARG A 156 6.85 22.82 2.64
CA ARG A 156 8.06 23.64 2.83
C ARG A 156 9.25 22.92 2.24
N LYS A 157 10.22 23.70 1.75
CA LYS A 157 11.48 23.15 1.26
C LYS A 157 12.42 22.85 2.42
N ASN A 158 12.98 21.64 2.44
CA ASN A 158 14.07 21.27 3.32
C ASN A 158 15.40 21.63 2.65
N GLU A 159 16.06 22.67 3.14
CA GLU A 159 17.34 23.16 2.56
C GLU A 159 18.51 22.18 2.77
N LYS A 160 18.34 21.17 3.63
CA LYS A 160 19.35 20.11 3.86
C LYS A 160 19.26 18.97 2.85
N ASP A 161 18.12 18.81 2.20
CA ASP A 161 17.96 17.88 1.09
C ASP A 161 18.17 18.63 -0.22
N GLU A 162 19.42 18.59 -0.72
CA GLU A 162 19.82 19.32 -1.93
C GLU A 162 19.17 18.76 -3.20
N GLU A 163 18.76 17.47 -3.19
CA GLU A 163 18.23 16.79 -4.37
C GLU A 163 16.76 17.10 -4.60
N ASN A 164 15.92 16.87 -3.61
CA ASN A 164 14.47 16.96 -3.74
C ASN A 164 13.86 18.08 -2.88
N GLY A 165 14.54 18.49 -1.82
CA GLY A 165 14.07 19.48 -0.87
C GLY A 165 12.94 18.98 0.03
N TRP A 166 12.84 17.67 0.25
CA TRP A 166 11.79 17.05 1.03
C TRP A 166 12.18 16.84 2.49
N TYR A 167 11.18 16.87 3.37
CA TYR A 167 11.31 16.39 4.74
C TYR A 167 10.97 14.89 4.78
N HIS A 168 11.72 14.14 5.59
CA HIS A 168 11.28 12.81 6.00
C HIS A 168 10.00 12.90 6.85
N TYR A 169 9.18 11.84 6.86
CA TYR A 169 7.89 11.80 7.55
C TYR A 169 7.95 12.33 8.98
N GLN A 170 8.89 11.86 9.78
CA GLN A 170 9.05 12.28 11.18
C GLN A 170 9.36 13.77 11.30
N GLU A 171 10.26 14.27 10.47
CA GLU A 171 10.65 15.69 10.49
C GLU A 171 9.50 16.57 10.00
N LEU A 172 8.80 16.13 8.96
CA LEU A 172 7.59 16.80 8.49
C LEU A 172 6.56 16.96 9.60
N GLY A 173 6.27 15.89 10.34
CA GLY A 173 5.35 15.93 11.49
C GLY A 173 5.80 16.91 12.55
N ARG A 174 7.08 16.90 12.92
CA ARG A 174 7.65 17.83 13.92
C ARG A 174 7.58 19.29 13.49
N GLN A 175 7.71 19.57 12.18
CA GLN A 175 7.64 20.93 11.63
C GLN A 175 6.19 21.40 11.46
N LEU A 176 5.30 20.49 11.06
CA LEU A 176 3.91 20.83 10.71
C LEU A 176 3.03 21.01 11.95
N VAL A 177 3.22 20.20 13.00
CA VAL A 177 2.43 20.25 14.24
C VAL A 177 2.39 21.64 14.89
N PRO A 178 3.52 22.35 15.12
CA PRO A 178 3.47 23.71 15.68
C PRO A 178 2.63 24.67 14.82
N TYR A 179 2.77 24.61 13.51
CA TYR A 179 2.05 25.46 12.58
C TYR A 179 0.54 25.22 12.64
N VAL A 180 0.08 23.97 12.52
CA VAL A 180 -1.36 23.66 12.52
C VAL A 180 -2.02 23.98 13.87
N LYS A 181 -1.26 23.85 14.98
CA LYS A 181 -1.75 24.25 16.32
C LYS A 181 -1.89 25.76 16.46
N GLU A 182 -0.90 26.52 16.03
CA GLU A 182 -0.92 27.98 16.03
C GLU A 182 -2.07 28.53 15.21
N MET A 183 -2.35 27.91 14.04
CA MET A 183 -3.43 28.30 13.14
C MET A 183 -4.82 27.79 13.57
N GLY A 184 -4.90 26.96 14.60
CA GLY A 184 -6.17 26.47 15.15
C GLY A 184 -6.83 25.35 14.35
N TYR A 185 -6.06 24.59 13.56
CA TYR A 185 -6.56 23.40 12.88
C TYR A 185 -6.74 22.25 13.85
N THR A 186 -7.76 21.42 13.61
CA THR A 186 -8.06 20.20 14.38
C THR A 186 -7.54 18.95 13.71
N HIS A 187 -7.41 18.97 12.39
CA HIS A 187 -6.95 17.85 11.59
C HIS A 187 -6.01 18.32 10.49
N VAL A 188 -5.17 17.42 10.03
CA VAL A 188 -4.38 17.54 8.81
C VAL A 188 -4.86 16.49 7.82
N GLU A 189 -5.13 16.89 6.57
CA GLU A 189 -5.42 16.02 5.46
C GLU A 189 -4.22 15.99 4.52
N PHE A 190 -3.58 14.83 4.42
CA PHE A 190 -2.49 14.65 3.47
C PHE A 190 -3.02 14.24 2.11
N LEU A 191 -2.60 14.96 1.05
CA LEU A 191 -2.71 14.47 -0.32
C LEU A 191 -2.15 13.04 -0.38
N PRO A 192 -2.50 12.21 -1.38
CA PRO A 192 -2.25 10.78 -1.34
C PRO A 192 -0.81 10.43 -0.94
N LEU A 193 -0.65 9.68 0.14
CA LEU A 193 0.64 9.16 0.62
C LEU A 193 0.92 7.74 0.10
N THR A 194 0.05 7.20 -0.74
CA THR A 194 0.28 5.94 -1.47
C THR A 194 1.47 6.09 -2.44
N GLU A 195 2.20 4.99 -2.68
CA GLU A 195 3.31 5.01 -3.63
C GLU A 195 2.82 5.31 -5.06
N HIS A 196 3.59 6.13 -5.77
CA HIS A 196 3.29 6.59 -7.12
C HIS A 196 4.58 6.92 -7.88
N PRO A 197 4.67 6.72 -9.22
CA PRO A 197 5.91 6.96 -9.96
C PRO A 197 6.19 8.43 -10.24
N ALA A 198 5.16 9.24 -10.52
CA ALA A 198 5.30 10.60 -11.02
C ALA A 198 5.02 11.65 -9.95
N ASP A 199 6.02 12.49 -9.62
CA ASP A 199 5.88 13.56 -8.63
C ASP A 199 4.79 14.57 -8.99
N CYS A 200 4.64 14.86 -10.30
CA CYS A 200 3.65 15.81 -10.81
C CYS A 200 2.19 15.34 -10.63
N SER A 201 1.98 14.06 -10.31
CA SER A 201 0.64 13.54 -10.00
C SER A 201 0.18 13.85 -8.58
N TRP A 202 1.06 14.35 -7.70
CA TRP A 202 0.80 14.60 -6.28
C TRP A 202 0.28 13.37 -5.51
N GLY A 203 0.52 12.17 -6.04
CA GLY A 203 0.06 10.91 -5.47
C GLY A 203 -1.28 10.40 -6.04
N TYR A 204 -1.98 11.17 -6.87
CA TYR A 204 -3.27 10.75 -7.45
C TYR A 204 -3.15 9.64 -8.50
N GLN A 205 -1.97 9.32 -8.98
CA GLN A 205 -1.70 8.20 -9.88
C GLN A 205 -0.96 7.08 -9.15
N ALA A 206 -1.65 6.42 -8.23
CA ALA A 206 -1.08 5.41 -7.34
C ALA A 206 -0.63 4.14 -8.09
N SER A 207 0.50 3.58 -7.63
CA SER A 207 1.02 2.26 -8.01
C SER A 207 0.97 1.25 -6.88
N GLY A 208 1.04 1.70 -5.62
CA GLY A 208 1.08 0.83 -4.43
C GLY A 208 0.04 1.23 -3.39
N TYR A 209 -1.05 0.46 -3.27
CA TYR A 209 -2.20 0.77 -2.42
C TYR A 209 -2.00 0.48 -0.94
N PHE A 210 -1.02 -0.36 -0.59
CA PHE A 210 -0.64 -0.71 0.78
C PHE A 210 0.75 -0.17 1.13
N CYS A 211 1.32 0.64 0.26
CA CYS A 211 2.69 1.12 0.36
C CYS A 211 2.72 2.63 0.56
N PRO A 212 3.25 3.13 1.70
CA PRO A 212 3.59 4.55 1.83
C PRO A 212 4.62 4.94 0.77
N THR A 213 4.47 6.13 0.19
CA THR A 213 5.46 6.59 -0.77
C THR A 213 6.84 6.68 -0.13
N SER A 214 7.81 6.04 -0.76
CA SER A 214 9.21 5.98 -0.32
C SER A 214 9.95 7.33 -0.37
N ARG A 215 9.34 8.35 -0.98
CA ARG A 215 9.90 9.70 -1.09
C ARG A 215 10.27 10.33 0.23
N TYR A 216 9.44 10.08 1.24
CA TYR A 216 9.55 10.74 2.55
C TYR A 216 10.05 9.80 3.64
N GLY A 217 10.45 8.59 3.28
CA GLY A 217 10.98 7.59 4.21
C GLY A 217 10.20 6.28 4.21
N MET A 218 10.40 5.49 5.27
CA MET A 218 9.85 4.15 5.41
C MET A 218 8.50 4.15 6.14
N ALA A 219 7.78 3.01 6.07
CA ALA A 219 6.49 2.82 6.73
C ALA A 219 6.51 3.19 8.23
N LYS A 220 7.54 2.77 8.99
CA LYS A 220 7.69 3.10 10.41
C LYS A 220 7.81 4.60 10.69
N GLU A 221 8.42 5.34 9.78
CA GLU A 221 8.55 6.80 9.90
C GLU A 221 7.21 7.50 9.67
N LEU A 222 6.37 6.98 8.77
CA LEU A 222 5.00 7.47 8.61
C LEU A 222 4.16 7.16 9.87
N MET A 223 4.27 5.96 10.44
CA MET A 223 3.62 5.62 11.72
C MET A 223 4.04 6.59 12.83
N GLU A 224 5.34 6.90 12.93
CA GLU A 224 5.83 7.90 13.91
C GLU A 224 5.28 9.30 13.63
N MET A 225 5.14 9.70 12.36
CA MET A 225 4.53 10.98 12.00
C MET A 225 3.09 11.06 12.52
N VAL A 226 2.28 10.05 12.30
CA VAL A 226 0.89 9.99 12.80
C VAL A 226 0.86 10.05 14.33
N ASP A 227 1.73 9.30 15.01
CA ASP A 227 1.85 9.32 16.46
C ASP A 227 2.23 10.71 17.01
N ILE A 228 3.08 11.46 16.30
CA ILE A 228 3.43 12.86 16.63
C ILE A 228 2.19 13.77 16.57
N PHE A 229 1.34 13.64 15.54
CA PHE A 229 0.10 14.40 15.42
C PHE A 229 -0.89 14.05 16.54
N HIS A 230 -1.09 12.78 16.82
CA HIS A 230 -2.00 12.30 17.87
C HIS A 230 -1.58 12.80 19.28
N LYS A 231 -0.28 12.77 19.59
CA LYS A 231 0.27 13.37 20.84
C LYS A 231 0.01 14.85 20.93
N ALA A 232 -0.05 15.54 19.82
CA ALA A 232 -0.37 16.97 19.76
C ALA A 232 -1.87 17.27 19.83
N GLY A 233 -2.74 16.25 19.82
CA GLY A 233 -4.19 16.39 19.80
C GLY A 233 -4.75 16.76 18.43
N ILE A 234 -4.08 16.35 17.34
CA ILE A 234 -4.45 16.64 15.95
C ILE A 234 -4.75 15.32 15.25
N GLY A 235 -5.92 15.23 14.61
CA GLY A 235 -6.30 14.09 13.78
C GLY A 235 -5.60 14.11 12.42
N VAL A 236 -5.44 12.94 11.82
CA VAL A 236 -4.77 12.76 10.53
C VAL A 236 -5.71 12.07 9.55
N ILE A 237 -5.95 12.71 8.42
CA ILE A 237 -6.81 12.24 7.33
C ILE A 237 -5.92 11.93 6.13
N MET A 238 -6.23 10.85 5.43
CA MET A 238 -5.55 10.46 4.21
C MET A 238 -6.46 10.66 3.00
N ASP A 239 -5.93 11.29 1.97
CA ASP A 239 -6.57 11.31 0.66
C ASP A 239 -6.34 9.97 -0.04
N PHE A 240 -7.41 9.31 -0.47
CA PHE A 240 -7.41 7.97 -1.01
C PHE A 240 -8.08 7.93 -2.37
N VAL A 241 -7.41 7.32 -3.34
CA VAL A 241 -7.84 7.28 -4.75
C VAL A 241 -8.36 5.88 -5.12
N PRO A 242 -9.63 5.54 -4.85
CA PRO A 242 -10.14 4.19 -5.13
C PRO A 242 -10.55 3.96 -6.56
N VAL A 243 -10.57 4.99 -7.41
CA VAL A 243 -11.23 4.95 -8.73
C VAL A 243 -10.30 4.43 -9.81
N HIS A 244 -9.05 4.85 -9.81
CA HIS A 244 -8.11 4.53 -10.87
C HIS A 244 -6.68 4.35 -10.34
N PHE A 245 -5.83 3.72 -11.13
CA PHE A 245 -4.42 3.48 -10.86
C PHE A 245 -3.59 3.68 -12.14
N ILE A 246 -2.27 3.77 -12.00
CA ILE A 246 -1.37 3.99 -13.15
C ILE A 246 -1.48 2.87 -14.19
N ALA A 247 -1.27 3.23 -15.46
CA ALA A 247 -1.27 2.27 -16.57
C ALA A 247 0.08 1.58 -16.80
N ASP A 248 1.08 1.82 -15.93
CA ASP A 248 2.42 1.26 -16.05
C ASP A 248 2.42 -0.26 -15.83
N THR A 249 3.11 -0.96 -16.71
CA THR A 249 3.08 -2.42 -16.75
C THR A 249 3.80 -3.10 -15.58
N TYR A 250 4.58 -2.39 -14.79
CA TYR A 250 5.20 -2.97 -13.59
C TYR A 250 4.22 -3.10 -12.41
N ALA A 251 3.11 -2.35 -12.42
CA ALA A 251 2.10 -2.32 -11.34
C ALA A 251 0.87 -3.18 -11.69
N LEU A 252 -0.34 -2.69 -11.40
CA LEU A 252 -1.59 -3.47 -11.47
C LEU A 252 -2.10 -3.72 -12.89
N ASN A 253 -1.74 -2.88 -13.88
CA ASN A 253 -2.26 -2.97 -15.24
C ASN A 253 -1.94 -4.33 -15.88
N LYS A 254 -2.98 -5.07 -16.26
CA LYS A 254 -2.92 -6.43 -16.80
C LYS A 254 -1.97 -7.32 -15.98
N PHE A 255 -2.16 -7.33 -14.68
CA PHE A 255 -1.21 -7.87 -13.73
C PHE A 255 -0.80 -9.31 -14.02
N ASP A 256 -1.74 -10.20 -14.32
CA ASP A 256 -1.53 -11.61 -14.66
C ASP A 256 -1.66 -11.91 -16.16
N GLY A 257 -1.52 -10.89 -17.00
CA GLY A 257 -1.75 -10.95 -18.45
C GLY A 257 -3.20 -10.65 -18.86
N THR A 258 -4.08 -10.46 -17.89
CA THR A 258 -5.50 -10.11 -18.12
C THR A 258 -5.87 -8.84 -17.38
N ALA A 259 -7.02 -8.25 -17.73
CA ALA A 259 -7.59 -7.12 -16.98
C ALA A 259 -8.09 -7.62 -15.61
N LEU A 260 -7.16 -7.88 -14.67
CA LEU A 260 -7.45 -8.44 -13.36
C LEU A 260 -8.11 -7.40 -12.44
N TYR A 261 -7.57 -6.20 -12.39
CA TYR A 261 -8.03 -5.10 -11.55
C TYR A 261 -8.90 -4.10 -12.30
N GLU A 262 -8.63 -3.88 -13.59
CA GLU A 262 -9.29 -2.90 -14.44
C GLU A 262 -10.41 -3.50 -15.28
N TYR A 263 -11.21 -2.63 -15.91
CA TYR A 263 -12.14 -3.07 -16.97
C TYR A 263 -11.37 -3.49 -18.21
N ALA A 264 -11.81 -4.59 -18.84
CA ALA A 264 -11.22 -5.09 -20.09
C ALA A 264 -11.62 -4.28 -21.33
N ASP A 265 -12.70 -3.51 -21.23
CA ASP A 265 -13.25 -2.68 -22.29
C ASP A 265 -12.49 -1.36 -22.36
N ASP A 266 -11.93 -1.02 -23.51
CA ASP A 266 -11.14 0.21 -23.70
C ASP A 266 -11.94 1.49 -23.38
N ASP A 267 -13.24 1.52 -23.64
CA ASP A 267 -14.11 2.68 -23.36
C ASP A 267 -14.28 2.93 -21.85
N LYS A 268 -14.11 1.90 -21.02
CA LYS A 268 -14.26 1.97 -19.55
C LYS A 268 -12.95 1.76 -18.81
N GLY A 269 -12.01 1.11 -19.46
CA GLY A 269 -10.75 0.68 -18.87
C GLY A 269 -9.79 1.82 -18.56
N TYR A 270 -9.92 2.96 -19.26
CA TYR A 270 -9.05 4.11 -19.09
C TYR A 270 -9.82 5.36 -18.73
N SER A 271 -9.22 6.15 -17.83
CA SER A 271 -9.70 7.50 -17.50
C SER A 271 -9.22 8.52 -18.52
N GLU A 272 -9.78 9.73 -18.46
CA GLU A 272 -9.32 10.88 -19.26
C GLU A 272 -7.87 11.31 -18.95
N TRP A 273 -7.31 10.87 -17.80
CA TRP A 273 -5.93 11.12 -17.38
C TRP A 273 -4.95 10.02 -17.82
N GLY A 274 -5.42 9.02 -18.62
CA GLY A 274 -4.59 7.91 -19.10
C GLY A 274 -4.28 6.85 -18.04
N THR A 275 -5.01 6.83 -16.94
CA THR A 275 -4.93 5.81 -15.87
C THR A 275 -5.95 4.70 -16.10
N CYS A 276 -5.74 3.53 -15.48
CA CYS A 276 -6.68 2.40 -15.54
C CYS A 276 -7.78 2.53 -14.50
N ASN A 277 -9.04 2.32 -14.88
CA ASN A 277 -10.18 2.35 -13.97
C ASN A 277 -10.40 0.99 -13.32
N PHE A 278 -10.56 0.97 -11.98
CA PHE A 278 -10.89 -0.25 -11.26
C PHE A 278 -12.24 -0.84 -11.64
N ASN A 279 -12.27 -2.15 -11.82
CA ASN A 279 -13.50 -2.90 -12.14
C ASN A 279 -14.24 -3.31 -10.87
N TYR A 280 -15.14 -2.49 -10.36
CA TYR A 280 -15.92 -2.75 -9.13
C TYR A 280 -16.93 -3.90 -9.25
N TYR A 281 -17.19 -4.44 -10.43
CA TYR A 281 -18.01 -5.66 -10.58
C TYR A 281 -17.29 -6.89 -10.05
N ARG A 282 -15.97 -6.87 -9.97
CA ARG A 282 -15.17 -7.95 -9.42
C ARG A 282 -15.12 -7.86 -7.90
N GLY A 283 -15.43 -8.97 -7.22
CA GLY A 283 -15.38 -9.03 -5.76
C GLY A 283 -13.97 -8.84 -5.22
N GLU A 284 -12.99 -9.45 -5.88
CA GLU A 284 -11.57 -9.36 -5.54
C GLU A 284 -11.07 -7.91 -5.54
N VAL A 285 -11.52 -7.11 -6.52
CA VAL A 285 -11.17 -5.68 -6.61
C VAL A 285 -11.81 -4.89 -5.47
N ARG A 286 -13.08 -5.17 -5.14
CA ARG A 286 -13.72 -4.54 -3.97
C ARG A 286 -13.01 -4.90 -2.68
N SER A 287 -12.65 -6.18 -2.49
CA SER A 287 -11.89 -6.63 -1.33
C SER A 287 -10.51 -5.97 -1.26
N PHE A 288 -9.80 -5.84 -2.38
CA PHE A 288 -8.52 -5.14 -2.48
C PHE A 288 -8.63 -3.69 -1.98
N LEU A 289 -9.59 -2.92 -2.50
CA LEU A 289 -9.76 -1.50 -2.15
C LEU A 289 -10.26 -1.31 -0.72
N GLN A 290 -11.20 -2.14 -0.25
CA GLN A 290 -11.69 -2.08 1.12
C GLN A 290 -10.59 -2.45 2.11
N SER A 291 -9.80 -3.49 1.79
CA SER A 291 -8.64 -3.88 2.60
C SER A 291 -7.57 -2.79 2.62
N SER A 292 -7.33 -2.10 1.51
CA SER A 292 -6.41 -0.97 1.49
C SER A 292 -6.88 0.17 2.39
N ALA A 293 -8.15 0.58 2.30
CA ALA A 293 -8.70 1.60 3.19
C ALA A 293 -8.58 1.18 4.67
N ASN A 294 -8.91 -0.08 4.99
CA ASN A 294 -8.79 -0.60 6.36
C ASN A 294 -7.33 -0.64 6.84
N PHE A 295 -6.40 -1.03 5.96
CA PHE A 295 -4.97 -1.06 6.25
C PHE A 295 -4.45 0.28 6.77
N TRP A 296 -4.78 1.38 6.11
CA TRP A 296 -4.36 2.71 6.53
C TRP A 296 -4.96 3.11 7.89
N MET A 297 -6.20 2.69 8.16
CA MET A 297 -6.87 2.96 9.44
C MET A 297 -6.32 2.11 10.60
N GLU A 298 -6.02 0.82 10.33
CA GLU A 298 -5.61 -0.15 11.35
C GLU A 298 -4.09 -0.16 11.61
N LYS A 299 -3.27 -0.11 10.53
CA LYS A 299 -1.81 -0.21 10.66
C LYS A 299 -1.13 1.14 10.84
N PHE A 300 -1.69 2.21 10.30
CA PHE A 300 -1.12 3.56 10.39
C PHE A 300 -1.92 4.50 11.31
N HIS A 301 -3.03 4.06 11.87
CA HIS A 301 -3.89 4.83 12.78
C HIS A 301 -4.48 6.12 12.18
N PHE A 302 -4.62 6.25 10.86
CA PHE A 302 -5.33 7.38 10.30
C PHE A 302 -6.74 7.50 10.87
N ASP A 303 -7.23 8.71 11.10
CA ASP A 303 -8.54 8.99 11.72
C ASP A 303 -9.67 9.08 10.72
N GLY A 304 -9.34 9.31 9.48
CA GLY A 304 -10.31 9.44 8.40
C GLY A 304 -9.69 9.27 7.02
N ILE A 305 -10.57 9.11 6.05
CA ILE A 305 -10.23 9.01 4.64
C ILE A 305 -11.07 10.03 3.86
N ARG A 306 -10.42 10.83 3.03
CA ARG A 306 -11.08 11.60 1.97
C ARG A 306 -11.03 10.76 0.69
N MET A 307 -12.17 10.50 0.10
CA MET A 307 -12.27 9.75 -1.16
C MET A 307 -12.19 10.71 -2.33
N ASP A 308 -11.19 10.50 -3.20
CA ASP A 308 -11.06 11.25 -4.44
C ASP A 308 -11.87 10.62 -5.58
N ALA A 309 -12.36 11.48 -6.51
CA ALA A 309 -12.96 11.11 -7.79
C ALA A 309 -14.11 10.06 -7.70
N ILE A 310 -15.00 10.17 -6.71
CA ILE A 310 -16.16 9.29 -6.52
C ILE A 310 -17.42 9.82 -7.23
#